data_8501091b114e6033ddd65d486484a2f3
#
_entry.id   8501091b114e6033ddd65d486484a2f3
#
_cell.length_a   1.000
_cell.length_b   1.000
_cell.length_c   1.000
_cell.angle_alpha   90.00
_cell.angle_beta   90.00
_cell.angle_gamma   90.00
#
_symmetry.space_group_name_H-M   'P 1'
#
loop_
_entity.id
_entity.type
_entity.pdbx_description
1 polymer ?
#
loop_
_entity_poly.entity_id
_entity_poly.type
_entity_poly.pdbx_seq_one_letter_code
_entity_poly.pdbx_strand_id
1 'polypeptide(L)'
;MTEEGFWKFLEGRGRADMVLYSTETGDPDIDAAGEFIRGHALLPEDYNNLTERELEEMGELLFREKVKQKTKEAVLILLAHQVSDTALTILTKFNMRPDKPLVYFARLALEESLMWNGNP
;
A
#
# COMPACT_ATOMS: atom_id res chain seq x y z
N MET A 1 8.66 -10.66 -7.36
CA MET A 1 9.32 -9.64 -6.52
C MET A 1 9.41 -10.15 -5.09
N THR A 2 10.57 -10.01 -4.46
CA THR A 2 10.75 -10.32 -3.05
C THR A 2 10.48 -9.07 -2.21
N GLU A 3 10.31 -9.25 -0.90
CA GLU A 3 10.16 -8.10 0.01
C GLU A 3 11.37 -7.18 -0.07
N GLU A 4 12.57 -7.74 -0.05
CA GLU A 4 13.81 -6.96 -0.21
C GLU A 4 13.85 -6.24 -1.56
N GLY A 5 13.45 -6.92 -2.61
CA GLY A 5 13.39 -6.34 -3.95
C GLY A 5 12.42 -5.17 -4.03
N PHE A 6 11.30 -5.25 -3.32
CA PHE A 6 10.33 -4.17 -3.25
C PHE A 6 10.95 -2.90 -2.65
N TRP A 7 11.66 -3.04 -1.53
CA TRP A 7 12.29 -1.87 -0.91
C TRP A 7 13.40 -1.28 -1.77
N LYS A 8 14.18 -2.12 -2.45
CA LYS A 8 15.19 -1.66 -3.40
C LYS A 8 14.55 -0.92 -4.57
N PHE A 9 13.41 -1.40 -5.03
CA PHE A 9 12.64 -0.75 -6.08
C PHE A 9 12.21 0.66 -5.67
N LEU A 10 11.71 0.83 -4.44
CA LEU A 10 11.33 2.15 -3.93
C LEU A 10 12.56 3.07 -3.77
N GLU A 11 13.67 2.54 -3.26
CA GLU A 11 14.93 3.29 -3.14
C GLU A 11 15.36 3.86 -4.49
N GLY A 12 15.31 3.04 -5.52
CA GLY A 12 15.69 3.44 -6.87
C GLY A 12 14.81 4.56 -7.43
N ARG A 13 13.66 4.83 -6.80
CA ARG A 13 12.75 5.89 -7.21
C ARG A 13 12.80 7.11 -6.30
N GLY A 14 13.81 7.19 -5.40
CA GLY A 14 14.14 8.42 -4.71
C GLY A 14 13.40 8.73 -3.41
N ARG A 15 12.78 7.75 -2.77
CA ARG A 15 12.01 7.98 -1.55
C ARG A 15 12.37 7.03 -0.41
N ALA A 16 13.62 6.59 -0.35
CA ALA A 16 14.05 5.53 0.56
C ALA A 16 14.31 5.96 2.00
N ASP A 17 14.50 7.23 2.24
CA ASP A 17 14.99 7.76 3.53
C ASP A 17 13.90 8.30 4.43
N MET A 18 12.68 7.86 4.24
CA MET A 18 11.56 8.37 5.01
C MET A 18 11.52 7.79 6.42
N VAL A 19 11.52 8.67 7.40
CA VAL A 19 11.33 8.29 8.79
C VAL A 19 9.84 8.36 9.11
N LEU A 20 9.25 7.20 9.35
CA LEU A 20 7.85 7.13 9.74
C LEU A 20 7.77 7.22 11.26
N TYR A 21 7.19 8.30 11.76
CA TYR A 21 6.89 8.43 13.17
C TYR A 21 5.51 7.85 13.42
N SER A 22 5.46 6.88 14.30
CA SER A 22 4.21 6.28 14.72
C SER A 22 3.85 6.85 16.09
N THR A 23 2.71 7.51 16.17
CA THR A 23 2.15 7.96 17.46
C THR A 23 0.95 7.08 17.76
N GLU A 24 1.14 6.11 18.64
CA GLU A 24 0.06 5.21 19.00
C GLU A 24 -0.89 5.89 19.98
N THR A 25 -2.18 5.87 19.67
CA THR A 25 -3.22 6.45 20.52
C THR A 25 -3.92 5.39 21.36
N GLY A 26 -3.72 4.11 21.01
CA GLY A 26 -4.43 3.00 21.64
C GLY A 26 -5.73 2.63 20.92
N ASP A 27 -6.19 3.46 19.97
CA ASP A 27 -7.35 3.15 19.16
C ASP A 27 -6.85 2.60 17.81
N PRO A 28 -7.12 1.31 17.48
CA PRO A 28 -6.60 0.71 16.26
C PRO A 28 -7.04 1.43 14.98
N ASP A 29 -8.24 1.96 14.94
CA ASP A 29 -8.76 2.64 13.75
C ASP A 29 -8.10 4.00 13.56
N ILE A 30 -7.91 4.75 14.65
CA ILE A 30 -7.22 6.04 14.59
C ILE A 30 -5.76 5.83 14.23
N ASP A 31 -5.13 4.82 14.81
CA ASP A 31 -3.72 4.51 14.55
C ASP A 31 -3.53 4.09 13.08
N ALA A 32 -4.42 3.27 12.55
CA ALA A 32 -4.38 2.85 11.15
C ALA A 32 -4.57 4.03 10.19
N ALA A 33 -5.51 4.93 10.50
CA ALA A 33 -5.73 6.12 9.68
C ALA A 33 -4.49 7.02 9.68
N GLY A 34 -3.86 7.20 10.84
CA GLY A 34 -2.64 7.98 10.97
C GLY A 34 -1.49 7.37 10.17
N GLU A 35 -1.32 6.05 10.24
CA GLU A 35 -0.30 5.33 9.47
C GLU A 35 -0.55 5.46 7.98
N PHE A 36 -1.82 5.37 7.54
CA PHE A 36 -2.17 5.51 6.14
C PHE A 36 -1.81 6.90 5.62
N ILE A 37 -2.14 7.95 6.38
CA ILE A 37 -1.82 9.33 6.00
C ILE A 37 -0.30 9.53 5.94
N ARG A 38 0.43 9.08 6.95
CA ARG A 38 1.89 9.20 6.96
C ARG A 38 2.54 8.42 5.84
N GLY A 39 1.96 7.27 5.49
CA GLY A 39 2.47 6.42 4.42
C GLY A 39 2.47 7.08 3.06
N HIS A 40 1.62 8.09 2.83
CA HIS A 40 1.62 8.82 1.56
C HIS A 40 2.98 9.45 1.27
N ALA A 41 3.73 9.76 2.29
CA ALA A 41 5.07 10.31 2.14
C ALA A 41 6.08 9.29 1.60
N LEU A 42 5.73 7.98 1.60
CA LEU A 42 6.57 6.93 1.02
C LEU A 42 6.44 6.84 -0.51
N LEU A 43 5.44 7.52 -1.09
CA LEU A 43 5.22 7.43 -2.53
C LEU A 43 6.41 8.03 -3.28
N PRO A 44 6.98 7.29 -4.25
CA PRO A 44 8.01 7.86 -5.12
C PRO A 44 7.42 8.96 -6.00
N GLU A 45 8.26 9.87 -6.49
CA GLU A 45 7.79 10.98 -7.33
C GLU A 45 7.05 10.51 -8.58
N ASP A 46 7.45 9.36 -9.11
CA ASP A 46 6.84 8.78 -10.32
C ASP A 46 5.90 7.62 -9.98
N TYR A 47 5.22 7.68 -8.84
CA TYR A 47 4.36 6.59 -8.37
C TYR A 47 3.26 6.21 -9.38
N ASN A 48 2.86 7.13 -10.25
CA ASN A 48 1.82 6.89 -11.24
C ASN A 48 2.35 6.33 -12.57
N ASN A 49 3.65 6.08 -12.67
CA ASN A 49 4.28 5.51 -13.87
C ASN A 49 4.66 4.04 -13.72
N LEU A 50 4.06 3.35 -12.78
CA LEU A 50 4.31 1.94 -12.57
C LEU A 50 3.63 1.12 -13.66
N THR A 51 4.33 0.07 -14.12
CA THR A 51 3.77 -0.83 -15.14
C THR A 51 2.79 -1.79 -14.48
N GLU A 52 1.87 -2.34 -15.29
CA GLU A 52 0.93 -3.35 -14.81
C GLU A 52 1.66 -4.55 -14.21
N ARG A 53 2.77 -4.96 -14.82
CA ARG A 53 3.57 -6.05 -14.31
C ARG A 53 4.16 -5.74 -12.95
N GLU A 54 4.66 -4.52 -12.75
CA GLU A 54 5.17 -4.10 -11.45
C GLU A 54 4.07 -4.11 -10.39
N LEU A 55 2.86 -3.67 -10.75
CA LEU A 55 1.72 -3.71 -9.84
C LEU A 55 1.34 -5.14 -9.45
N GLU A 56 1.35 -6.06 -10.41
CA GLU A 56 1.07 -7.47 -10.15
C GLU A 56 2.12 -8.08 -9.24
N GLU A 57 3.39 -7.81 -9.49
CA GLU A 57 4.49 -8.36 -8.68
C GLU A 57 4.45 -7.86 -7.24
N MET A 58 4.23 -6.55 -7.04
CA MET A 58 4.16 -6.04 -5.67
C MET A 58 2.87 -6.48 -4.97
N GLY A 59 1.78 -6.63 -5.73
CA GLY A 59 0.52 -7.10 -5.19
C GLY A 59 0.59 -8.51 -4.61
N GLU A 60 1.45 -9.37 -5.16
CA GLU A 60 1.64 -10.72 -4.63
C GLU A 60 2.17 -10.71 -3.20
N LEU A 61 2.92 -9.68 -2.82
CA LEU A 61 3.45 -9.56 -1.46
C LEU A 61 2.34 -9.48 -0.42
N LEU A 62 1.18 -8.94 -0.78
CA LEU A 62 0.05 -8.82 0.13
C LEU A 62 -0.47 -10.19 0.60
N PHE A 63 -0.31 -11.22 -0.23
CA PHE A 63 -0.87 -12.54 0.03
C PHE A 63 0.14 -13.52 0.61
N ARG A 64 1.35 -13.04 0.93
CA ARG A 64 2.39 -13.86 1.55
C ARG A 64 2.43 -13.60 3.05
N GLU A 65 2.31 -14.67 3.84
CA GLU A 65 2.26 -14.56 5.30
C GLU A 65 3.54 -13.98 5.92
N LYS A 66 4.69 -14.29 5.31
CA LYS A 66 5.99 -13.90 5.88
C LYS A 66 6.43 -12.48 5.57
N VAL A 67 5.67 -11.76 4.77
CA VAL A 67 5.98 -10.37 4.45
C VAL A 67 5.58 -9.49 5.65
N LYS A 68 6.45 -8.55 6.00
CA LYS A 68 6.24 -7.68 7.16
C LYS A 68 5.04 -6.76 6.94
N GLN A 69 4.38 -6.41 8.03
CA GLN A 69 3.23 -5.51 7.99
C GLN A 69 3.57 -4.16 7.33
N LYS A 70 4.72 -3.57 7.66
CA LYS A 70 5.14 -2.30 7.06
C LYS A 70 5.29 -2.38 5.54
N THR A 71 5.78 -3.50 5.03
CA THR A 71 5.89 -3.73 3.59
C THR A 71 4.51 -3.77 2.96
N LYS A 72 3.58 -4.50 3.57
CA LYS A 72 2.22 -4.58 3.06
C LYS A 72 1.52 -3.22 3.08
N GLU A 73 1.74 -2.42 4.12
CA GLU A 73 1.21 -1.07 4.19
C GLU A 73 1.71 -0.22 3.02
N ALA A 74 3.01 -0.28 2.73
CA ALA A 74 3.58 0.46 1.61
C ALA A 74 3.01 0.01 0.26
N VAL A 75 2.86 -1.30 0.07
CA VAL A 75 2.25 -1.84 -1.14
C VAL A 75 0.81 -1.35 -1.29
N LEU A 76 0.03 -1.39 -0.21
CA LEU A 76 -1.36 -0.94 -0.24
C LEU A 76 -1.46 0.52 -0.65
N ILE A 77 -0.59 1.37 -0.14
CA ILE A 77 -0.59 2.80 -0.48
C ILE A 77 -0.23 3.01 -1.95
N LEU A 78 0.79 2.32 -2.44
CA LEU A 78 1.17 2.42 -3.86
C LEU A 78 0.04 1.99 -4.78
N LEU A 79 -0.59 0.85 -4.48
CA LEU A 79 -1.71 0.36 -5.28
C LEU A 79 -2.90 1.31 -5.22
N ALA A 80 -3.13 1.93 -4.05
CA ALA A 80 -4.26 2.85 -3.85
C ALA A 80 -4.18 4.08 -4.75
N HIS A 81 -2.99 4.46 -5.20
CA HIS A 81 -2.76 5.66 -6.00
C HIS A 81 -2.66 5.38 -7.50
N GLN A 82 -2.96 4.16 -7.93
CA GLN A 82 -2.88 3.81 -9.34
C GLN A 82 -4.25 3.90 -10.02
N VAL A 83 -4.28 4.53 -11.19
CA VAL A 83 -5.45 4.46 -12.08
C VAL A 83 -5.26 3.17 -12.89
N SER A 84 -5.73 2.06 -12.34
CA SER A 84 -5.46 0.74 -12.90
C SER A 84 -6.49 -0.28 -12.41
N ASP A 85 -7.08 -1.02 -13.35
CA ASP A 85 -7.98 -2.11 -13.02
C ASP A 85 -7.25 -3.22 -12.26
N THR A 86 -6.00 -3.46 -12.61
CA THR A 86 -5.16 -4.46 -11.92
C THR A 86 -5.00 -4.10 -10.44
N ALA A 87 -4.62 -2.85 -10.15
CA ALA A 87 -4.46 -2.40 -8.78
C ALA A 87 -5.77 -2.48 -8.00
N LEU A 88 -6.87 -2.03 -8.61
CA LEU A 88 -8.18 -2.08 -7.97
C LEU A 88 -8.61 -3.51 -7.68
N THR A 89 -8.36 -4.43 -8.60
CA THR A 89 -8.68 -5.85 -8.43
C THR A 89 -7.89 -6.46 -7.26
N ILE A 90 -6.59 -6.14 -7.17
CA ILE A 90 -5.75 -6.64 -6.09
C ILE A 90 -6.24 -6.13 -4.74
N LEU A 91 -6.55 -4.84 -4.64
CA LEU A 91 -7.04 -4.24 -3.40
C LEU A 91 -8.39 -4.82 -2.99
N THR A 92 -9.29 -5.03 -3.93
CA THR A 92 -10.59 -5.65 -3.68
C THR A 92 -10.40 -7.06 -3.14
N LYS A 93 -9.53 -7.83 -3.78
CA LYS A 93 -9.25 -9.21 -3.38
C LYS A 93 -8.64 -9.29 -1.98
N PHE A 94 -7.68 -8.40 -1.68
CA PHE A 94 -7.06 -8.36 -0.36
C PHE A 94 -8.09 -8.00 0.72
N ASN A 95 -9.02 -7.09 0.42
CA ASN A 95 -10.06 -6.68 1.36
C ASN A 95 -11.08 -7.78 1.66
N MET A 96 -11.15 -8.82 0.83
CA MET A 96 -12.03 -9.96 1.10
C MET A 96 -11.51 -10.82 2.25
N ARG A 97 -10.18 -10.88 2.43
CA ARG A 97 -9.53 -11.64 3.50
C ARG A 97 -8.24 -10.93 3.93
N PRO A 98 -8.36 -9.73 4.52
CA PRO A 98 -7.16 -8.98 4.91
C PRO A 98 -6.51 -9.58 6.14
N ASP A 99 -5.21 -9.36 6.29
CA ASP A 99 -4.52 -9.66 7.53
C ASP A 99 -5.17 -8.84 8.65
N LYS A 100 -5.39 -9.46 9.81
CA LYS A 100 -6.11 -8.80 10.92
C LYS A 100 -5.60 -7.40 11.25
N PRO A 101 -4.27 -7.17 11.38
CA PRO A 101 -3.78 -5.83 11.71
C PRO A 101 -3.99 -4.80 10.61
N LEU A 102 -4.32 -5.25 9.37
CA LEU A 102 -4.45 -4.39 8.21
C LEU A 102 -5.88 -4.17 7.74
N VAL A 103 -6.87 -4.67 8.46
CA VAL A 103 -8.28 -4.59 8.05
C VAL A 103 -8.69 -3.16 7.72
N TYR A 104 -8.46 -2.24 8.63
CA TYR A 104 -8.85 -0.86 8.46
C TYR A 104 -7.98 -0.15 7.41
N PHE A 105 -6.68 -0.39 7.46
CA PHE A 105 -5.72 0.18 6.52
C PHE A 105 -6.05 -0.24 5.07
N ALA A 106 -6.35 -1.52 4.86
CA ALA A 106 -6.72 -2.05 3.56
C ALA A 106 -8.01 -1.41 3.02
N ARG A 107 -8.96 -1.15 3.90
CA ARG A 107 -10.21 -0.49 3.52
C ARG A 107 -9.97 0.94 3.07
N LEU A 108 -9.12 1.69 3.78
CA LEU A 108 -8.75 3.04 3.38
C LEU A 108 -8.08 3.05 2.01
N ALA A 109 -7.19 2.09 1.76
CA ALA A 109 -6.51 1.96 0.48
C ALA A 109 -7.51 1.69 -0.65
N LEU A 110 -8.47 0.82 -0.43
CA LEU A 110 -9.50 0.51 -1.43
C LEU A 110 -10.38 1.73 -1.70
N GLU A 111 -10.79 2.45 -0.67
CA GLU A 111 -11.61 3.66 -0.82
C GLU A 111 -10.87 4.72 -1.65
N GLU A 112 -9.58 4.92 -1.40
CA GLU A 112 -8.77 5.86 -2.17
C GLU A 112 -8.64 5.41 -3.62
N SER A 113 -8.41 4.12 -3.86
CA SER A 113 -8.34 3.58 -5.20
C SER A 113 -9.62 3.81 -5.99
N LEU A 114 -10.76 3.64 -5.35
CA LEU A 114 -12.05 3.89 -5.99
C LEU A 114 -12.20 5.34 -6.41
N MET A 115 -11.70 6.27 -5.60
CA MET A 115 -11.71 7.70 -5.95
C MET A 115 -10.90 7.96 -7.22
N TRP A 116 -9.69 7.41 -7.31
CA TRP A 116 -8.81 7.62 -8.47
C TRP A 116 -9.33 6.93 -9.72
N ASN A 117 -10.07 5.84 -9.58
CA ASN A 117 -10.61 5.08 -10.71
C ASN A 117 -12.01 5.52 -11.14
N GLY A 118 -12.48 6.65 -10.62
CA GLY A 118 -13.72 7.26 -11.07
C GLY A 118 -15.00 6.59 -10.56
N ASN A 119 -14.91 5.77 -9.54
CA ASN A 119 -16.08 5.18 -8.91
C ASN A 119 -16.59 6.11 -7.81
N PRO A 120 -17.88 6.44 -7.84
CA PRO A 120 -18.48 7.27 -6.80
C PRO A 120 -18.61 6.56 -5.47
#